data_8c8e75f420b244f79af55e90447eaef7
#
_entry.id   8c8e75f420b244f79af55e90447eaef7
#
_cell.length_a   1.000
_cell.length_b   1.000
_cell.length_c   1.000
_cell.angle_alpha   90.00
_cell.angle_beta   90.00
_cell.angle_gamma   90.00
#
_symmetry.space_group_name_H-M   'P 1'
#
loop_
_entity.id
_entity.type
_entity.pdbx_description
1 polymer ?
#
loop_
_entity_poly.entity_id
_entity_poly.type
_entity_poly.pdbx_seq_one_letter_code
_entity_poly.pdbx_strand_id
1 'polypeptide(L)'
;MYRGRPSGRVPPGPALPLHYNECMPSKPRYTPEHAQAGLDAAFPEIETWPNQFPAYEILVDVPEFTSVCPKTGLPDFGLLKIRYMPDQLCLELKSLKEYLLTYRNLGIFQENIVNRVLQDVVRAARPVWAEVTGEFKPRGGIATVVTARWPRPGKSTIALKNENRRGR
;
A
#
# COMPACT_ATOMS: atom_id res chain seq x y z
N MET A 1 -65.95 -20.00 -16.85
CA MET A 1 -65.30 -21.34 -16.92
C MET A 1 -63.92 -21.20 -17.44
N TYR A 2 -62.86 -21.24 -16.57
CA TYR A 2 -61.48 -21.12 -16.92
C TYR A 2 -60.90 -22.54 -17.02
N ARG A 3 -60.55 -22.96 -18.22
CA ARG A 3 -59.89 -24.27 -18.40
C ARG A 3 -58.42 -24.17 -18.12
N GLY A 4 -57.95 -24.92 -17.11
CA GLY A 4 -56.55 -25.01 -16.71
C GLY A 4 -55.68 -25.60 -17.81
N ARG A 5 -54.47 -25.04 -18.00
CA ARG A 5 -53.39 -25.59 -18.86
C ARG A 5 -52.73 -26.75 -18.16
N PRO A 6 -52.32 -27.81 -18.86
CA PRO A 6 -51.59 -28.91 -18.29
C PRO A 6 -50.17 -28.46 -17.93
N SER A 7 -49.67 -28.85 -16.76
CA SER A 7 -48.32 -28.65 -16.29
C SER A 7 -47.33 -29.55 -17.07
N GLY A 8 -46.75 -29.00 -18.12
CA GLY A 8 -45.64 -29.65 -18.79
C GLY A 8 -44.42 -29.69 -17.89
N ARG A 9 -43.94 -30.87 -17.48
CA ARG A 9 -42.66 -31.06 -16.85
C ARG A 9 -41.56 -30.72 -17.88
N VAL A 10 -40.70 -29.73 -17.58
CA VAL A 10 -39.52 -29.46 -18.35
C VAL A 10 -38.56 -30.64 -18.16
N PRO A 11 -38.07 -31.30 -19.22
CA PRO A 11 -37.12 -32.36 -19.10
C PRO A 11 -35.78 -31.83 -18.47
N PRO A 12 -35.12 -32.63 -17.65
CA PRO A 12 -33.81 -32.23 -17.11
C PRO A 12 -32.84 -31.99 -18.27
N GLY A 13 -32.21 -30.82 -18.26
CA GLY A 13 -31.15 -30.48 -19.22
C GLY A 13 -30.00 -31.48 -19.15
N PRO A 14 -29.19 -31.60 -20.22
CA PRO A 14 -28.04 -32.52 -20.25
C PRO A 14 -27.13 -32.25 -19.05
N ALA A 15 -26.75 -33.31 -18.33
CA ALA A 15 -25.79 -33.22 -17.24
C ALA A 15 -24.49 -32.61 -17.77
N LEU A 16 -24.04 -31.52 -17.17
CA LEU A 16 -22.76 -30.92 -17.48
C LEU A 16 -21.64 -31.95 -17.18
N PRO A 17 -20.67 -32.15 -18.08
CA PRO A 17 -19.61 -33.10 -17.83
C PRO A 17 -18.82 -32.72 -16.58
N LEU A 18 -18.61 -33.69 -15.69
CA LEU A 18 -17.88 -33.58 -14.41
C LEU A 18 -16.35 -33.27 -14.56
N HIS A 19 -15.88 -32.89 -15.77
CA HIS A 19 -14.47 -32.66 -16.06
C HIS A 19 -14.04 -31.19 -16.00
N TYR A 20 -14.78 -30.31 -15.31
CA TYR A 20 -14.40 -28.90 -15.21
C TYR A 20 -13.13 -28.63 -14.37
N ASN A 21 -12.60 -29.65 -13.67
CA ASN A 21 -11.45 -29.49 -12.78
C ASN A 21 -10.08 -29.84 -13.38
N GLU A 22 -9.96 -30.28 -14.62
CA GLU A 22 -8.70 -30.87 -15.09
C GLU A 22 -7.81 -29.98 -15.98
N CYS A 23 -8.16 -28.72 -16.24
CA CYS A 23 -7.32 -27.88 -17.11
C CYS A 23 -7.25 -26.40 -16.73
N MET A 24 -7.15 -26.09 -15.44
CA MET A 24 -6.66 -24.78 -15.03
C MET A 24 -5.13 -24.91 -14.90
N PRO A 25 -4.33 -24.20 -15.71
CA PRO A 25 -2.90 -24.10 -15.44
C PRO A 25 -2.74 -23.61 -14.00
N SER A 26 -1.95 -24.33 -13.19
CA SER A 26 -1.68 -23.94 -11.81
C SER A 26 -1.20 -22.50 -11.81
N LYS A 27 -1.99 -21.58 -11.25
CA LYS A 27 -1.59 -20.17 -11.16
C LYS A 27 -0.20 -20.12 -10.52
N PRO A 28 0.76 -19.40 -11.11
CA PRO A 28 2.10 -19.33 -10.57
C PRO A 28 2.03 -18.88 -9.11
N ARG A 29 2.68 -19.62 -8.21
CA ARG A 29 2.77 -19.29 -6.79
C ARG A 29 3.52 -17.96 -6.65
N TYR A 30 3.29 -17.26 -5.55
CA TYR A 30 4.13 -16.12 -5.17
C TYR A 30 5.55 -16.62 -4.90
N THR A 31 6.54 -15.85 -5.34
CA THR A 31 7.96 -16.16 -5.19
C THR A 31 8.65 -15.08 -4.34
N PRO A 32 9.85 -15.34 -3.80
CA PRO A 32 10.64 -14.32 -3.13
C PRO A 32 10.89 -13.07 -3.97
N GLU A 33 11.05 -13.21 -5.29
CA GLU A 33 11.24 -12.10 -6.23
C GLU A 33 10.02 -11.18 -6.26
N HIS A 34 8.81 -11.73 -6.23
CA HIS A 34 7.60 -10.92 -6.10
C HIS A 34 7.57 -10.13 -4.79
N ALA A 35 8.01 -10.75 -3.69
CA ALA A 35 8.04 -10.09 -2.37
C ALA A 35 9.08 -8.96 -2.31
N GLN A 36 10.17 -9.06 -3.08
CA GLN A 36 11.24 -8.05 -3.15
C GLN A 36 10.98 -6.99 -4.23
N ALA A 37 10.01 -7.22 -5.12
CA ALA A 37 9.76 -6.32 -6.24
C ALA A 37 9.58 -4.87 -5.79
N GLY A 38 10.31 -3.97 -6.44
CA GLY A 38 10.25 -2.52 -6.22
C GLY A 38 10.94 -2.01 -4.94
N LEU A 39 11.47 -2.88 -4.06
CA LEU A 39 12.11 -2.44 -2.82
C LEU A 39 13.48 -1.80 -3.05
N ASP A 40 14.17 -2.17 -4.11
CA ASP A 40 15.49 -1.66 -4.53
C ASP A 40 15.43 -0.54 -5.58
N ALA A 41 14.21 -0.14 -6.00
CA ALA A 41 14.03 0.92 -6.98
C ALA A 41 14.60 2.25 -6.46
N ALA A 42 15.29 2.99 -7.32
CA ALA A 42 15.76 4.34 -7.02
C ALA A 42 14.59 5.33 -7.06
N PHE A 43 14.54 6.21 -6.06
CA PHE A 43 13.53 7.26 -5.93
C PHE A 43 14.19 8.64 -5.87
N PRO A 44 13.50 9.70 -6.32
CA PRO A 44 13.91 11.08 -6.03
C PRO A 44 14.02 11.29 -4.51
N GLU A 45 14.91 12.17 -4.12
CA GLU A 45 15.05 12.57 -2.71
C GLU A 45 13.82 13.39 -2.29
N ILE A 46 13.34 13.14 -1.07
CA ILE A 46 12.32 13.97 -0.44
C ILE A 46 13.05 15.12 0.25
N GLU A 47 12.88 16.33 -0.26
CA GLU A 47 13.45 17.54 0.33
C GLU A 47 12.72 17.95 1.61
N THR A 48 13.37 18.78 2.41
CA THR A 48 12.85 19.28 3.68
C THR A 48 13.19 20.74 3.88
N TRP A 49 12.44 21.41 4.75
CA TRP A 49 12.70 22.78 5.19
C TRP A 49 12.62 22.91 6.70
N PRO A 50 13.30 23.90 7.33
CA PRO A 50 13.35 24.06 8.78
C PRO A 50 11.99 24.33 9.40
N ASN A 51 11.60 23.51 10.38
CA ASN A 51 10.38 23.74 11.16
C ASN A 51 10.52 24.94 12.10
N GLN A 52 9.49 25.80 12.15
CA GLN A 52 9.49 27.03 12.94
C GLN A 52 8.71 26.91 14.26
N PHE A 53 7.85 25.89 14.42
CA PHE A 53 6.93 25.77 15.55
C PHE A 53 6.95 24.36 16.13
N PRO A 54 6.87 24.20 17.47
CA PRO A 54 6.78 22.90 18.11
C PRO A 54 5.34 22.40 18.21
N ALA A 55 5.20 21.08 18.46
CA ALA A 55 4.00 20.43 18.95
C ALA A 55 2.73 20.56 18.09
N TYR A 56 2.85 20.34 16.79
CA TYR A 56 1.71 20.22 15.87
C TYR A 56 1.89 19.01 14.97
N GLU A 57 0.81 18.60 14.33
CA GLU A 57 0.78 17.48 13.41
C GLU A 57 0.49 17.96 11.98
N ILE A 58 1.09 17.27 11.02
CA ILE A 58 0.83 17.46 9.60
C ILE A 58 0.20 16.17 9.08
N LEU A 59 -0.93 16.30 8.37
CA LEU A 59 -1.56 15.24 7.59
C LEU A 59 -1.47 15.61 6.11
N VAL A 60 -0.87 14.73 5.33
CA VAL A 60 -0.83 14.82 3.87
C VAL A 60 -1.68 13.69 3.29
N ASP A 61 -2.77 14.04 2.62
CA ASP A 61 -3.62 13.10 1.89
C ASP A 61 -3.22 13.04 0.41
N VAL A 62 -3.05 11.82 -0.11
CA VAL A 62 -2.69 11.54 -1.50
C VAL A 62 -3.78 10.67 -2.11
N PRO A 63 -4.92 11.27 -2.53
CA PRO A 63 -6.12 10.53 -2.95
C PRO A 63 -5.98 9.83 -4.31
N GLU A 64 -5.02 10.25 -5.13
CA GLU A 64 -4.79 9.72 -6.48
C GLU A 64 -3.56 8.79 -6.55
N PHE A 65 -3.24 8.12 -5.45
CA PHE A 65 -2.11 7.21 -5.42
C PHE A 65 -2.34 6.00 -6.32
N THR A 66 -1.32 5.66 -7.12
CA THR A 66 -1.32 4.48 -8.00
C THR A 66 0.00 3.75 -7.94
N SER A 67 -0.06 2.43 -8.12
CA SER A 67 1.10 1.54 -8.29
C SER A 67 0.72 0.37 -9.20
N VAL A 68 1.61 -0.60 -9.37
CA VAL A 68 1.37 -1.81 -10.17
C VAL A 68 1.53 -3.03 -9.28
N CYS A 69 0.60 -3.99 -9.40
CA CYS A 69 0.76 -5.28 -8.73
C CYS A 69 1.90 -6.07 -9.40
N PRO A 70 2.96 -6.46 -8.68
CA PRO A 70 4.13 -7.10 -9.27
C PRO A 70 3.82 -8.49 -9.85
N LYS A 71 2.74 -9.12 -9.41
CA LYS A 71 2.32 -10.44 -9.90
C LYS A 71 1.45 -10.39 -11.15
N THR A 72 0.52 -9.42 -11.21
CA THR A 72 -0.51 -9.39 -12.27
C THR A 72 -0.23 -8.34 -13.34
N GLY A 73 0.64 -7.36 -13.06
CA GLY A 73 0.86 -6.20 -13.91
C GLY A 73 -0.33 -5.22 -13.95
N LEU A 74 -1.38 -5.48 -13.18
CA LEU A 74 -2.56 -4.61 -13.13
C LEU A 74 -2.31 -3.41 -12.19
N PRO A 75 -2.90 -2.25 -12.51
CA PRO A 75 -2.77 -1.07 -11.65
C PRO A 75 -3.50 -1.25 -10.32
N ASP A 76 -2.89 -0.74 -9.27
CA ASP A 76 -3.47 -0.53 -7.96
C ASP A 76 -3.80 0.94 -7.77
N PHE A 77 -4.95 1.21 -7.19
CA PHE A 77 -5.42 2.56 -6.84
C PHE A 77 -5.64 2.64 -5.34
N GLY A 78 -5.32 3.77 -4.73
CA GLY A 78 -5.51 3.96 -3.30
C GLY A 78 -5.44 5.41 -2.87
N LEU A 79 -5.70 5.60 -1.57
CA LEU A 79 -5.44 6.82 -0.83
C LEU A 79 -4.28 6.54 0.12
N LEU A 80 -3.19 7.29 0.01
CA LEU A 80 -2.16 7.32 1.06
C LEU A 80 -2.39 8.51 1.98
N LYS A 81 -2.27 8.26 3.29
CA LYS A 81 -2.29 9.27 4.34
C LYS A 81 -0.95 9.24 5.05
N ILE A 82 -0.21 10.35 5.02
CA ILE A 82 1.06 10.52 5.71
C ILE A 82 0.82 11.49 6.86
N ARG A 83 0.84 11.01 8.09
CA ARG A 83 0.64 11.80 9.29
C ARG A 83 1.91 11.81 10.12
N TYR A 84 2.39 12.97 10.52
CA TYR A 84 3.62 13.05 11.29
C TYR A 84 3.66 14.32 12.16
N MET A 85 4.42 14.25 13.25
CA MET A 85 4.78 15.40 14.07
C MET A 85 6.21 15.82 13.72
N PRO A 86 6.43 16.95 13.06
CA PRO A 86 7.77 17.42 12.74
C PRO A 86 8.56 17.71 14.03
N ASP A 87 9.85 17.42 14.03
CA ASP A 87 10.81 17.91 15.02
C ASP A 87 11.47 19.19 14.47
N GLN A 88 12.60 19.07 13.82
CA GLN A 88 13.35 20.21 13.27
C GLN A 88 13.06 20.45 11.77
N LEU A 89 12.49 19.49 11.08
CA LEU A 89 12.30 19.52 9.64
C LEU A 89 10.86 19.18 9.26
N CYS A 90 10.32 19.92 8.28
CA CYS A 90 9.08 19.61 7.58
C CYS A 90 9.38 19.05 6.19
N LEU A 91 8.53 18.14 5.69
CA LEU A 91 8.62 17.64 4.31
C LEU A 91 8.31 18.76 3.30
N GLU A 92 9.07 18.83 2.21
CA GLU A 92 8.77 19.70 1.08
C GLU A 92 7.80 18.97 0.14
N LEU A 93 6.64 19.58 -0.14
CA LEU A 93 5.51 18.88 -0.79
C LEU A 93 5.70 18.63 -2.28
N LYS A 94 6.50 19.45 -2.98
CA LYS A 94 6.75 19.27 -4.40
C LYS A 94 7.63 18.02 -4.62
N SER A 95 8.73 17.91 -3.90
CA SER A 95 9.62 16.75 -3.95
C SER A 95 8.92 15.48 -3.46
N LEU A 96 8.09 15.58 -2.41
CA LEU A 96 7.25 14.48 -1.96
C LEU A 96 6.29 14.01 -3.05
N LYS A 97 5.67 14.93 -3.79
CA LYS A 97 4.82 14.59 -4.94
C LYS A 97 5.62 13.85 -6.02
N GLU A 98 6.80 14.33 -6.37
CA GLU A 98 7.67 13.70 -7.37
C GLU A 98 8.10 12.30 -6.93
N TYR A 99 8.45 12.12 -5.66
CA TYR A 99 8.73 10.84 -5.03
C TYR A 99 7.53 9.88 -5.15
N LEU A 100 6.33 10.31 -4.80
CA LEU A 100 5.11 9.49 -4.85
C LEU A 100 4.70 9.12 -6.27
N LEU A 101 4.92 10.00 -7.25
CA LEU A 101 4.65 9.72 -8.66
C LEU A 101 5.49 8.57 -9.24
N THR A 102 6.66 8.30 -8.66
CA THR A 102 7.52 7.19 -9.08
C THR A 102 6.85 5.83 -8.90
N TYR A 103 5.93 5.70 -7.94
CA TYR A 103 5.19 4.47 -7.71
C TYR A 103 4.23 4.11 -8.84
N ARG A 104 3.78 5.08 -9.65
CA ARG A 104 2.73 4.88 -10.67
C ARG A 104 3.00 3.71 -11.61
N ASN A 105 4.24 3.49 -11.99
CA ASN A 105 4.66 2.43 -12.90
C ASN A 105 5.50 1.35 -12.21
N LEU A 106 5.62 1.41 -10.87
CA LEU A 106 6.44 0.51 -10.10
C LEU A 106 5.65 -0.72 -9.68
N GLY A 107 6.16 -1.91 -10.03
CA GLY A 107 5.65 -3.19 -9.53
C GLY A 107 6.08 -3.40 -8.08
N ILE A 108 5.15 -3.20 -7.14
CA ILE A 108 5.42 -3.31 -5.70
C ILE A 108 4.15 -3.68 -4.94
N PHE A 109 4.25 -4.52 -3.89
CA PHE A 109 3.09 -4.85 -3.07
C PHE A 109 2.66 -3.69 -2.17
N GLN A 110 1.36 -3.62 -1.90
CA GLN A 110 0.71 -2.57 -1.11
C GLN A 110 1.33 -2.44 0.29
N GLU A 111 1.66 -3.55 0.92
CA GLU A 111 2.33 -3.60 2.23
C GLU A 111 3.74 -2.98 2.17
N ASN A 112 4.48 -3.27 1.11
CA ASN A 112 5.82 -2.73 0.89
C ASN A 112 5.78 -1.23 0.62
N ILE A 113 4.79 -0.75 -0.14
CA ILE A 113 4.59 0.69 -0.40
C ILE A 113 4.50 1.47 0.91
N VAL A 114 3.57 1.09 1.78
CA VAL A 114 3.29 1.82 3.02
C VAL A 114 4.50 1.84 3.95
N ASN A 115 5.19 0.69 4.07
CA ASN A 115 6.40 0.59 4.89
C ASN A 115 7.56 1.39 4.30
N ARG A 116 7.75 1.38 2.98
CA ARG A 116 8.81 2.13 2.31
C ARG A 116 8.57 3.64 2.42
N VAL A 117 7.35 4.11 2.15
CA VAL A 117 7.00 5.53 2.32
C VAL A 117 7.27 5.99 3.75
N LEU A 118 6.88 5.19 4.76
CA LEU A 118 7.20 5.52 6.16
C LEU A 118 8.69 5.64 6.40
N GLN A 119 9.49 4.68 5.91
CA GLN A 119 10.95 4.71 6.10
C GLN A 119 11.60 5.92 5.44
N ASP A 120 11.17 6.27 4.23
CA ASP A 120 11.74 7.39 3.47
C ASP A 120 11.33 8.74 4.08
N VAL A 121 10.08 8.88 4.55
CA VAL A 121 9.61 10.04 5.32
C VAL A 121 10.40 10.22 6.61
N VAL A 122 10.60 9.13 7.37
CA VAL A 122 11.38 9.16 8.62
C VAL A 122 12.84 9.52 8.35
N ARG A 123 13.43 9.00 7.27
CA ARG A 123 14.81 9.31 6.87
C ARG A 123 14.97 10.80 6.52
N ALA A 124 14.02 11.35 5.77
CA ALA A 124 14.05 12.73 5.32
C ALA A 124 13.81 13.73 6.47
N ALA A 125 12.68 13.64 7.15
CA ALA A 125 12.22 14.67 8.10
C ALA A 125 12.62 14.38 9.56
N ARG A 126 13.01 13.15 9.91
CA ARG A 126 13.32 12.73 11.30
C ARG A 126 12.28 13.18 12.30
N PRO A 127 11.00 12.88 12.09
CA PRO A 127 9.91 13.40 12.90
C PRO A 127 9.94 12.84 14.33
N VAL A 128 9.20 13.46 15.25
CA VAL A 128 8.96 12.93 16.59
C VAL A 128 8.26 11.57 16.50
N TRP A 129 7.24 11.49 15.65
CA TRP A 129 6.58 10.25 15.24
C TRP A 129 5.99 10.41 13.84
N ALA A 130 5.73 9.30 13.19
CA ALA A 130 5.05 9.25 11.90
C ALA A 130 4.16 8.01 11.77
N GLU A 131 3.09 8.15 11.00
CA GLU A 131 2.21 7.08 10.58
C GLU A 131 1.93 7.23 9.08
N VAL A 132 1.98 6.13 8.37
CA VAL A 132 1.54 6.06 6.97
C VAL A 132 0.45 5.01 6.87
N THR A 133 -0.70 5.40 6.33
CA THR A 133 -1.83 4.50 6.05
C THR A 133 -2.12 4.50 4.56
N GLY A 134 -2.19 3.32 3.97
CA GLY A 134 -2.64 3.08 2.60
C GLY A 134 -4.00 2.40 2.60
N GLU A 135 -5.00 3.03 2.00
CA GLU A 135 -6.34 2.50 1.77
C GLU A 135 -6.49 2.16 0.29
N PHE A 136 -6.40 0.88 -0.08
CA PHE A 136 -6.39 0.46 -1.48
C PHE A 136 -7.77 0.04 -1.97
N LYS A 137 -8.09 0.42 -3.20
CA LYS A 137 -9.36 0.08 -3.86
C LYS A 137 -9.50 -1.44 -4.01
N PRO A 138 -10.73 -1.97 -3.90
CA PRO A 138 -10.97 -3.39 -3.99
C PRO A 138 -10.49 -4.01 -5.31
N ARG A 139 -9.86 -5.18 -5.20
CA ARG A 139 -9.57 -6.08 -6.32
C ARG A 139 -10.19 -7.44 -6.03
N GLY A 140 -11.03 -7.93 -6.96
CA GLY A 140 -11.76 -9.18 -6.75
C GLY A 140 -12.66 -9.16 -5.50
N GLY A 141 -13.17 -7.98 -5.11
CA GLY A 141 -14.02 -7.81 -3.93
C GLY A 141 -13.25 -7.64 -2.60
N ILE A 142 -11.92 -7.67 -2.60
CA ILE A 142 -11.09 -7.53 -1.39
C ILE A 142 -10.45 -6.13 -1.39
N ALA A 143 -10.76 -5.32 -0.36
CA ALA A 143 -10.08 -4.07 -0.05
C ALA A 143 -9.00 -4.32 1.00
N THR A 144 -7.89 -3.58 0.89
CA THR A 144 -6.77 -3.67 1.83
C THR A 144 -6.52 -2.32 2.48
N VAL A 145 -6.33 -2.32 3.79
CA VAL A 145 -5.83 -1.16 4.54
C VAL A 145 -4.53 -1.59 5.23
N VAL A 146 -3.46 -0.86 4.97
CA VAL A 146 -2.15 -1.10 5.59
C VAL A 146 -1.76 0.13 6.38
N THR A 147 -1.31 -0.05 7.64
CA THR A 147 -0.83 1.06 8.48
C THR A 147 0.53 0.72 9.06
N ALA A 148 1.50 1.58 8.84
CA ALA A 148 2.84 1.49 9.42
C ALA A 148 3.11 2.70 10.32
N ARG A 149 3.86 2.48 11.43
CA ARG A 149 4.12 3.51 12.45
C ARG A 149 5.59 3.59 12.83
N TRP A 150 6.04 4.80 13.14
CA TRP A 150 7.36 5.06 13.70
C TRP A 150 7.21 6.06 14.89
N PRO A 151 7.88 5.83 16.05
CA PRO A 151 8.62 4.60 16.39
C PRO A 151 7.71 3.37 16.42
N ARG A 152 8.30 2.19 16.20
CA ARG A 152 7.55 0.94 16.23
C ARG A 152 6.87 0.75 17.59
N PRO A 153 5.60 0.36 17.66
CA PRO A 153 4.94 0.05 18.92
C PRO A 153 5.77 -0.95 19.74
N GLY A 154 5.96 -0.68 21.03
CA GLY A 154 6.73 -1.53 21.95
C GLY A 154 8.24 -1.26 22.03
N LYS A 155 8.82 -0.38 21.17
CA LYS A 155 10.15 0.17 21.37
C LYS A 155 10.06 1.56 22.02
N SER A 156 10.57 1.70 23.23
CA SER A 156 10.63 3.00 23.93
C SER A 156 11.46 4.00 23.12
N THR A 157 10.97 5.22 23.03
CA THR A 157 11.64 6.37 22.37
C THR A 157 13.06 6.61 22.92
N ILE A 158 13.35 6.14 24.14
CA ILE A 158 14.66 6.22 24.79
C ILE A 158 15.70 5.32 24.10
N ALA A 159 15.29 4.15 23.57
CA ALA A 159 16.19 3.24 22.87
C ALA A 159 16.68 3.83 21.52
N LEU A 160 15.82 4.58 20.82
CA LEU A 160 16.15 5.17 19.50
C LEU A 160 17.15 6.33 19.59
N LYS A 161 17.17 7.10 20.70
CA LYS A 161 18.18 8.14 20.92
C LYS A 161 19.58 7.56 21.13
N ASN A 162 19.69 6.34 21.63
CA ASN A 162 20.98 5.69 21.89
C ASN A 162 21.55 5.01 20.63
N GLU A 163 20.75 4.55 19.69
CA GLU A 163 21.21 3.99 18.40
C GLU A 163 21.81 5.11 17.51
N ASN A 164 21.20 6.30 17.49
CA ASN A 164 21.71 7.45 16.75
C ASN A 164 23.01 8.06 17.34
N ARG A 165 23.35 7.79 18.62
CA ARG A 165 24.60 8.24 19.23
C ARG A 165 25.79 7.31 18.98
N ARG A 166 25.57 6.05 18.58
CA ARG A 166 26.62 5.06 18.31
C ARG A 166 27.06 5.02 16.85
N GLY A 167 26.43 5.79 15.98
CA GLY A 167 26.73 5.86 14.53
C GLY A 167 27.45 7.15 14.10
N ARG A 168 28.16 7.81 15.01
CA ARG A 168 29.07 8.94 14.70
C ARG A 168 30.49 8.58 15.04
#